data_d8ffe89bfc8c77123c94819a9ed07316
#
_entry.id   d8ffe89bfc8c77123c94819a9ed07316
#
_cell.length_a   1.000
_cell.length_b   1.000
_cell.length_c   1.000
_cell.angle_alpha   90.00
_cell.angle_beta   90.00
_cell.angle_gamma   90.00
#
_symmetry.space_group_name_H-M   'P 1'
#
loop_
_entity.id
_entity.type
_entity.pdbx_description
1 polymer ?
#
loop_
_entity_poly.entity_id
_entity_poly.type
_entity_poly.pdbx_seq_one_letter_code
_entity_poly.pdbx_strand_id
1 'polypeptide(L)'
;TRVRSSAASDVYKRQVCCIISNGRSKSAALKERCLMFGLLVAIIYLSFVSLGLPDSLLGSAWPVISAQFGSPVGYASILSVIIGAGTIVSSLLSDRLTKKFGTGLVTAVSVAMTAIALLLYSFATQFWMLALFAVPYGLGAGGVDAALNNYVALHLKSRHMSWLHCMWGVGASISPYIMSYAISGAGGWSRGYLIVSIIQVVLSAAIFISLPLWKKAEKLNIYSEPRAEGDKKPRAATVKLVEIVKIRGAVACFLCFFCYCALEQTTMLWASSYMIAHNAMTEEMAAMFGSLFFIGITVGRGLNGFLTFKFSDRALIRAGYVLIAVGVALVALPFSDVLTIIGFIVTGLGCAPVYPGIIHSTPALFGAEKSQAIIGMQMAFAYLGGLASPLFGAIAQATSTVYMPVYIAVFLAIMIAMHELMVWQTKKKA
;
A
#
# COMPACT_ATOMS: atom_id res chain seq x y z
N THR A 1 -32.23 9.94 -14.06
CA THR A 1 -30.89 9.54 -13.53
C THR A 1 -30.87 9.31 -12.02
N ARG A 2 -32.05 8.95 -11.40
CA ARG A 2 -32.18 8.74 -9.95
C ARG A 2 -32.30 7.26 -9.51
N VAL A 3 -32.12 6.30 -10.40
CA VAL A 3 -32.47 4.89 -10.16
C VAL A 3 -31.27 4.01 -9.71
N ARG A 4 -30.02 4.46 -9.80
CA ARG A 4 -28.86 3.62 -9.48
C ARG A 4 -28.32 3.70 -8.03
N SER A 5 -28.78 4.64 -7.22
CA SER A 5 -28.35 4.72 -5.79
C SER A 5 -29.21 3.90 -4.84
N SER A 6 -30.41 3.50 -5.24
CA SER A 6 -31.32 2.69 -4.39
C SER A 6 -30.92 1.21 -4.33
N ALA A 7 -30.39 0.65 -5.41
CA ALA A 7 -30.06 -0.77 -5.51
C ALA A 7 -28.99 -1.23 -4.50
N ALA A 8 -27.95 -0.41 -4.26
CA ALA A 8 -26.87 -0.77 -3.33
C ALA A 8 -27.31 -0.67 -1.85
N SER A 9 -28.23 0.27 -1.52
CA SER A 9 -28.85 0.37 -0.21
C SER A 9 -29.87 -0.77 0.01
N ASP A 10 -30.57 -1.18 -1.06
CA ASP A 10 -31.53 -2.29 -1.02
C ASP A 10 -30.85 -3.65 -0.86
N VAL A 11 -29.66 -3.87 -1.44
CA VAL A 11 -28.91 -5.12 -1.25
C VAL A 11 -28.48 -5.26 0.23
N TYR A 12 -28.01 -4.20 0.86
CA TYR A 12 -27.67 -4.27 2.29
C TYR A 12 -28.93 -4.39 3.18
N LYS A 13 -30.01 -3.71 2.86
CA LYS A 13 -31.31 -3.87 3.54
C LYS A 13 -31.93 -5.23 3.28
N ARG A 14 -31.79 -5.80 2.07
CA ARG A 14 -32.26 -7.16 1.78
C ARG A 14 -31.38 -8.21 2.44
N GLN A 15 -30.06 -8.01 2.57
CA GLN A 15 -29.22 -8.87 3.42
C GLN A 15 -29.61 -8.82 4.89
N VAL A 16 -30.05 -7.67 5.38
CA VAL A 16 -30.59 -7.51 6.76
C VAL A 16 -32.05 -7.95 6.86
N CYS A 17 -32.90 -7.68 5.86
CA CYS A 17 -34.33 -8.07 5.88
C CYS A 17 -34.57 -9.55 5.54
N CYS A 18 -33.72 -10.24 4.78
CA CYS A 18 -33.78 -11.71 4.66
C CYS A 18 -33.50 -12.44 5.98
N ILE A 19 -32.94 -11.75 6.97
CA ILE A 19 -32.74 -12.28 8.33
C ILE A 19 -34.06 -12.45 9.07
N ILE A 20 -35.10 -11.69 8.72
CA ILE A 20 -36.36 -11.63 9.49
C ILE A 20 -37.45 -12.55 8.95
N SER A 21 -37.40 -12.99 7.68
CA SER A 21 -38.56 -13.59 7.02
C SER A 21 -38.55 -15.10 6.76
N ASN A 22 -37.48 -15.88 7.04
CA ASN A 22 -37.56 -17.34 6.81
C ASN A 22 -36.64 -18.20 7.70
N GLY A 23 -37.24 -18.92 8.61
CA GLY A 23 -36.77 -20.21 9.19
C GLY A 23 -35.42 -20.25 9.91
N ARG A 24 -35.36 -20.71 11.14
CA ARG A 24 -34.18 -20.84 12.04
C ARG A 24 -32.89 -21.41 11.39
N SER A 25 -33.03 -22.30 10.40
CA SER A 25 -31.89 -22.92 9.71
C SER A 25 -31.15 -21.94 8.75
N LYS A 26 -31.88 -21.11 8.00
CA LYS A 26 -31.28 -20.08 7.11
C LYS A 26 -30.58 -18.96 7.90
N SER A 27 -31.09 -18.66 9.11
CA SER A 27 -30.50 -17.66 10.01
C SER A 27 -29.12 -18.10 10.54
N ALA A 28 -28.92 -19.38 10.86
CA ALA A 28 -27.63 -19.90 11.33
C ALA A 28 -26.57 -19.89 10.23
N ALA A 29 -26.91 -20.33 9.03
CA ALA A 29 -26.00 -20.30 7.87
C ALA A 29 -25.61 -18.89 7.47
N LEU A 30 -26.52 -17.92 7.60
CA LEU A 30 -26.22 -16.50 7.31
C LEU A 30 -25.32 -15.88 8.37
N LYS A 31 -25.56 -16.16 9.66
CA LYS A 31 -24.67 -15.74 10.76
C LYS A 31 -23.26 -16.32 10.60
N GLU A 32 -23.14 -17.59 10.22
CA GLU A 32 -21.85 -18.23 9.95
C GLU A 32 -21.11 -17.53 8.78
N ARG A 33 -21.82 -17.20 7.69
CA ARG A 33 -21.24 -16.47 6.55
C ARG A 33 -20.77 -15.06 6.96
N CYS A 34 -21.56 -14.32 7.74
CA CYS A 34 -21.19 -12.98 8.21
C CYS A 34 -19.97 -13.03 9.14
N LEU A 35 -19.92 -13.99 10.06
CA LEU A 35 -18.77 -14.18 10.96
C LEU A 35 -17.51 -14.52 10.16
N MET A 36 -17.62 -15.45 9.21
CA MET A 36 -16.52 -15.86 8.35
C MET A 36 -15.99 -14.71 7.49
N PHE A 37 -16.89 -13.89 6.94
CA PHE A 37 -16.53 -12.67 6.22
C PHE A 37 -15.76 -11.69 7.12
N GLY A 38 -16.28 -11.40 8.32
CA GLY A 38 -15.65 -10.51 9.28
C GLY A 38 -14.26 -10.98 9.70
N LEU A 39 -14.09 -12.28 9.98
CA LEU A 39 -12.81 -12.88 10.32
C LEU A 39 -11.80 -12.76 9.17
N LEU A 40 -12.23 -13.02 7.94
CA LEU A 40 -11.35 -12.93 6.78
C LEU A 40 -10.89 -11.50 6.51
N VAL A 41 -11.79 -10.52 6.63
CA VAL A 41 -11.44 -9.09 6.52
C VAL A 41 -10.46 -8.68 7.62
N ALA A 42 -10.67 -9.13 8.86
CA ALA A 42 -9.75 -8.87 9.95
C ALA A 42 -8.34 -9.44 9.68
N ILE A 43 -8.25 -10.66 9.16
CA ILE A 43 -6.96 -11.29 8.78
C ILE A 43 -6.28 -10.51 7.66
N ILE A 44 -7.03 -10.07 6.65
CA ILE A 44 -6.52 -9.24 5.56
C ILE A 44 -5.95 -7.92 6.11
N TYR A 45 -6.65 -7.26 7.02
CA TYR A 45 -6.17 -6.02 7.65
C TYR A 45 -4.94 -6.26 8.53
N LEU A 46 -4.92 -7.32 9.33
CA LEU A 46 -3.75 -7.70 10.13
C LEU A 46 -2.54 -8.02 9.24
N SER A 47 -2.76 -8.61 8.06
CA SER A 47 -1.67 -8.85 7.10
C SER A 47 -1.07 -7.54 6.56
N PHE A 48 -1.86 -6.46 6.46
CA PHE A 48 -1.33 -5.14 6.07
C PHE A 48 -0.66 -4.39 7.23
N VAL A 49 -1.13 -4.56 8.47
CA VAL A 49 -0.36 -4.11 9.65
C VAL A 49 1.00 -4.81 9.66
N SER A 50 1.01 -6.13 9.40
CA SER A 50 2.23 -6.93 9.26
C SER A 50 3.16 -6.42 8.16
N LEU A 51 2.63 -5.96 7.03
CA LEU A 51 3.41 -5.38 5.94
C LEU A 51 4.01 -4.02 6.34
N GLY A 52 3.25 -3.18 7.06
CA GLY A 52 3.69 -1.84 7.46
C GLY A 52 4.75 -1.85 8.58
N LEU A 53 4.67 -2.81 9.50
CA LEU A 53 5.60 -2.88 10.65
C LEU A 53 7.10 -2.85 10.25
N PRO A 54 7.57 -3.60 9.24
CA PRO A 54 8.98 -3.59 8.88
C PRO A 54 9.43 -2.37 8.08
N ASP A 55 8.52 -1.70 7.37
CA ASP A 55 8.87 -0.68 6.37
C ASP A 55 9.60 0.54 6.95
N SER A 56 9.34 0.91 8.19
CA SER A 56 9.99 2.04 8.86
C SER A 56 11.11 1.65 9.84
N LEU A 57 11.35 0.35 10.04
CA LEU A 57 12.39 -0.12 10.97
C LEU A 57 13.79 0.23 10.52
N LEU A 58 14.09 0.03 9.22
CA LEU A 58 15.42 0.28 8.69
C LEU A 58 15.81 1.75 8.87
N GLY A 59 14.92 2.67 8.52
CA GLY A 59 15.17 4.10 8.69
C GLY A 59 15.41 4.51 10.14
N SER A 60 14.63 3.94 11.07
CA SER A 60 14.75 4.23 12.51
C SER A 60 16.01 3.63 13.14
N ALA A 61 16.45 2.46 12.67
CA ALA A 61 17.60 1.75 13.23
C ALA A 61 18.93 2.12 12.59
N TRP A 62 18.90 2.63 11.35
CA TRP A 62 20.10 2.77 10.52
C TRP A 62 21.20 3.65 11.13
N PRO A 63 20.92 4.79 11.78
CA PRO A 63 21.99 5.58 12.41
C PRO A 63 22.81 4.76 13.41
N VAL A 64 22.17 3.90 14.18
CA VAL A 64 22.85 3.03 15.17
C VAL A 64 23.56 1.86 14.49
N ILE A 65 22.92 1.23 13.50
CA ILE A 65 23.51 0.12 12.72
C ILE A 65 24.78 0.59 11.99
N SER A 66 24.71 1.72 11.28
CA SER A 66 25.84 2.25 10.52
C SER A 66 27.03 2.59 11.42
N ALA A 67 26.79 3.19 12.59
CA ALA A 67 27.81 3.47 13.57
C ALA A 67 28.44 2.18 14.14
N GLN A 68 27.62 1.18 14.48
CA GLN A 68 28.09 -0.10 15.03
C GLN A 68 28.93 -0.91 14.04
N PHE A 69 28.55 -0.88 12.74
CA PHE A 69 29.27 -1.64 11.71
C PHE A 69 30.38 -0.84 11.04
N GLY A 70 30.57 0.42 11.42
CA GLY A 70 31.52 1.32 10.74
C GLY A 70 31.21 1.54 9.26
N SER A 71 29.92 1.40 8.89
CA SER A 71 29.47 1.44 7.51
C SER A 71 29.05 2.87 7.12
N PRO A 72 29.33 3.31 5.86
CA PRO A 72 28.83 4.58 5.37
C PRO A 72 27.30 4.70 5.51
N VAL A 73 26.78 5.88 5.84
CA VAL A 73 25.34 6.12 6.01
C VAL A 73 24.57 5.76 4.73
N GLY A 74 25.16 5.98 3.56
CA GLY A 74 24.55 5.63 2.26
C GLY A 74 24.29 4.13 2.04
N TYR A 75 24.84 3.24 2.84
CA TYR A 75 24.63 1.79 2.68
C TYR A 75 23.18 1.37 3.00
N ALA A 76 22.39 2.19 3.71
CA ALA A 76 20.94 1.98 3.80
C ALA A 76 20.27 1.88 2.43
N SER A 77 20.73 2.67 1.46
CA SER A 77 20.20 2.66 0.10
C SER A 77 20.45 1.32 -0.60
N ILE A 78 21.55 0.64 -0.31
CA ILE A 78 21.84 -0.70 -0.87
C ILE A 78 20.77 -1.69 -0.39
N LEU A 79 20.48 -1.69 0.92
CA LEU A 79 19.44 -2.56 1.49
C LEU A 79 18.06 -2.23 0.88
N SER A 80 17.73 -0.95 0.77
CA SER A 80 16.45 -0.52 0.16
C SER A 80 16.34 -0.95 -1.30
N VAL A 81 17.42 -0.88 -2.09
CA VAL A 81 17.45 -1.35 -3.48
C VAL A 81 17.27 -2.87 -3.56
N ILE A 82 17.94 -3.64 -2.68
CA ILE A 82 17.78 -5.11 -2.65
C ILE A 82 16.35 -5.49 -2.29
N ILE A 83 15.78 -4.87 -1.25
CA ILE A 83 14.38 -5.07 -0.85
C ILE A 83 13.44 -4.72 -2.00
N GLY A 84 13.61 -3.54 -2.59
CA GLY A 84 12.80 -3.07 -3.72
C GLY A 84 12.88 -3.99 -4.94
N ALA A 85 14.06 -4.48 -5.29
CA ALA A 85 14.24 -5.44 -6.37
C ALA A 85 13.51 -6.76 -6.10
N GLY A 86 13.62 -7.30 -4.88
CA GLY A 86 12.89 -8.49 -4.46
C GLY A 86 11.38 -8.29 -4.52
N THR A 87 10.91 -7.13 -4.07
CA THR A 87 9.49 -6.75 -4.10
C THR A 87 8.96 -6.65 -5.53
N ILE A 88 9.71 -6.03 -6.45
CA ILE A 88 9.37 -5.97 -7.87
C ILE A 88 9.24 -7.38 -8.45
N VAL A 89 10.25 -8.22 -8.24
CA VAL A 89 10.26 -9.60 -8.77
C VAL A 89 9.05 -10.39 -8.27
N SER A 90 8.77 -10.38 -6.97
CA SER A 90 7.66 -11.16 -6.42
C SER A 90 6.29 -10.60 -6.82
N SER A 91 6.15 -9.28 -6.94
CA SER A 91 4.93 -8.64 -7.45
C SER A 91 4.62 -9.05 -8.90
N LEU A 92 5.65 -9.08 -9.77
CA LEU A 92 5.51 -9.53 -11.15
C LEU A 92 5.16 -11.03 -11.26
N LEU A 93 5.61 -11.84 -10.30
CA LEU A 93 5.28 -13.27 -10.23
C LEU A 93 3.94 -13.55 -9.55
N SER A 94 3.31 -12.57 -8.91
CA SER A 94 2.13 -12.74 -8.08
C SER A 94 0.95 -13.38 -8.81
N ASP A 95 0.73 -13.08 -10.10
CA ASP A 95 -0.32 -13.69 -10.92
C ASP A 95 -0.14 -15.21 -11.05
N ARG A 96 1.08 -15.67 -11.28
CA ARG A 96 1.38 -17.10 -11.39
C ARG A 96 1.25 -17.81 -10.05
N LEU A 97 1.77 -17.17 -8.99
CA LEU A 97 1.77 -17.72 -7.64
C LEU A 97 0.34 -17.83 -7.08
N THR A 98 -0.47 -16.78 -7.20
CA THR A 98 -1.84 -16.78 -6.69
C THR A 98 -2.76 -17.72 -7.47
N LYS A 99 -2.59 -17.85 -8.78
CA LYS A 99 -3.34 -18.82 -9.60
C LYS A 99 -2.99 -20.28 -9.25
N LYS A 100 -1.72 -20.54 -8.92
CA LYS A 100 -1.25 -21.90 -8.60
C LYS A 100 -1.56 -22.31 -7.16
N PHE A 101 -1.36 -21.42 -6.20
CA PHE A 101 -1.38 -21.73 -4.78
C PHE A 101 -2.57 -21.10 -4.02
N GLY A 102 -3.27 -20.16 -4.63
CA GLY A 102 -4.33 -19.35 -3.99
C GLY A 102 -3.78 -18.19 -3.19
N THR A 103 -4.60 -17.14 -3.04
CA THR A 103 -4.19 -15.89 -2.34
C THR A 103 -3.79 -16.14 -0.89
N GLY A 104 -4.57 -16.97 -0.15
CA GLY A 104 -4.29 -17.22 1.26
C GLY A 104 -2.92 -17.83 1.51
N LEU A 105 -2.51 -18.86 0.73
CA LEU A 105 -1.21 -19.50 0.92
C LEU A 105 -0.06 -18.56 0.50
N VAL A 106 -0.22 -17.83 -0.61
CA VAL A 106 0.78 -16.83 -1.02
C VAL A 106 0.98 -15.79 0.08
N THR A 107 -0.10 -15.26 0.65
CA THR A 107 -0.04 -14.31 1.78
C THR A 107 0.67 -14.92 2.99
N ALA A 108 0.31 -16.14 3.41
CA ALA A 108 0.89 -16.80 4.58
C ALA A 108 2.41 -17.01 4.42
N VAL A 109 2.85 -17.54 3.27
CA VAL A 109 4.26 -17.77 2.97
C VAL A 109 5.03 -16.46 2.88
N SER A 110 4.45 -15.45 2.24
CA SER A 110 5.06 -14.13 2.09
C SER A 110 5.29 -13.44 3.44
N VAL A 111 4.30 -13.47 4.35
CA VAL A 111 4.45 -12.94 5.71
C VAL A 111 5.46 -13.76 6.52
N ALA A 112 5.51 -15.09 6.33
CA ALA A 112 6.52 -15.92 6.98
C ALA A 112 7.95 -15.56 6.51
N MET A 113 8.13 -15.30 5.21
CA MET A 113 9.43 -14.86 4.67
C MET A 113 9.89 -13.53 5.27
N THR A 114 9.00 -12.56 5.41
CA THR A 114 9.34 -11.27 6.07
C THR A 114 9.64 -11.48 7.55
N ALA A 115 8.86 -12.31 8.26
CA ALA A 115 9.10 -12.64 9.67
C ALA A 115 10.47 -13.27 9.90
N ILE A 116 10.84 -14.26 9.07
CA ILE A 116 12.15 -14.93 9.11
C ILE A 116 13.27 -13.94 8.79
N ALA A 117 13.10 -13.11 7.78
CA ALA A 117 14.09 -12.09 7.42
C ALA A 117 14.37 -11.11 8.58
N LEU A 118 13.32 -10.61 9.24
CA LEU A 118 13.47 -9.73 10.41
C LEU A 118 14.12 -10.45 11.61
N LEU A 119 13.79 -11.73 11.81
CA LEU A 119 14.45 -12.54 12.83
C LEU A 119 15.94 -12.66 12.53
N LEU A 120 16.31 -12.95 11.28
CA LEU A 120 17.70 -13.02 10.84
C LEU A 120 18.42 -11.67 10.96
N TYR A 121 17.73 -10.55 10.70
CA TYR A 121 18.26 -9.20 10.95
C TYR A 121 18.67 -9.03 12.41
N SER A 122 17.89 -9.54 13.37
CA SER A 122 18.20 -9.42 14.80
C SER A 122 19.50 -10.12 15.21
N PHE A 123 19.98 -11.07 14.42
CA PHE A 123 21.25 -11.78 14.64
C PHE A 123 22.40 -11.29 13.74
N ALA A 124 22.15 -10.27 12.92
CA ALA A 124 23.18 -9.76 12.03
C ALA A 124 24.29 -9.03 12.81
N THR A 125 25.53 -9.39 12.53
CA THR A 125 26.74 -8.80 13.13
C THR A 125 27.57 -8.01 12.13
N GLN A 126 27.21 -8.11 10.83
CA GLN A 126 27.92 -7.45 9.74
C GLN A 126 26.92 -6.99 8.66
N PHE A 127 27.29 -5.97 7.91
CA PHE A 127 26.43 -5.37 6.86
C PHE A 127 26.01 -6.38 5.78
N TRP A 128 26.91 -7.25 5.32
CA TRP A 128 26.61 -8.22 4.26
C TRP A 128 25.49 -9.21 4.68
N MET A 129 25.35 -9.50 5.97
CA MET A 129 24.27 -10.35 6.49
C MET A 129 22.92 -9.67 6.29
N LEU A 130 22.84 -8.36 6.59
CA LEU A 130 21.63 -7.57 6.34
C LEU A 130 21.29 -7.57 4.85
N ALA A 131 22.28 -7.41 3.95
CA ALA A 131 22.07 -7.44 2.52
C ALA A 131 21.55 -8.80 2.03
N LEU A 132 22.08 -9.92 2.57
CA LEU A 132 21.59 -11.26 2.25
C LEU A 132 20.15 -11.48 2.72
N PHE A 133 19.82 -11.05 3.93
CA PHE A 133 18.49 -11.23 4.51
C PHE A 133 17.46 -10.23 3.93
N ALA A 134 17.90 -9.15 3.28
CA ALA A 134 17.04 -8.23 2.53
C ALA A 134 16.33 -8.91 1.35
N VAL A 135 16.93 -9.96 0.77
CA VAL A 135 16.35 -10.69 -0.37
C VAL A 135 15.03 -11.38 0.00
N PRO A 136 14.98 -12.30 0.97
CA PRO A 136 13.71 -12.91 1.39
C PRO A 136 12.72 -11.88 1.94
N TYR A 137 13.19 -10.81 2.57
CA TYR A 137 12.32 -9.72 3.00
C TYR A 137 11.57 -9.08 1.82
N GLY A 138 12.30 -8.63 0.79
CA GLY A 138 11.70 -8.00 -0.39
C GLY A 138 10.76 -8.94 -1.16
N LEU A 139 11.16 -10.21 -1.35
CA LEU A 139 10.31 -11.21 -2.01
C LEU A 139 8.99 -11.44 -1.23
N GLY A 140 9.06 -11.49 0.09
CA GLY A 140 7.87 -11.61 0.94
C GLY A 140 6.97 -10.38 0.85
N ALA A 141 7.53 -9.18 0.98
CA ALA A 141 6.77 -7.93 0.96
C ALA A 141 5.95 -7.77 -0.34
N GLY A 142 6.56 -7.94 -1.51
CA GLY A 142 5.85 -7.80 -2.79
C GLY A 142 4.81 -8.89 -3.05
N GLY A 143 5.05 -10.11 -2.54
CA GLY A 143 4.10 -11.21 -2.69
C GLY A 143 2.80 -10.95 -1.93
N VAL A 144 2.87 -10.50 -0.67
CA VAL A 144 1.68 -10.18 0.14
C VAL A 144 0.95 -8.96 -0.41
N ASP A 145 1.68 -7.92 -0.77
CA ASP A 145 1.12 -6.66 -1.27
C ASP A 145 0.29 -6.89 -2.54
N ALA A 146 0.88 -7.46 -3.59
CA ALA A 146 0.19 -7.71 -4.84
C ALA A 146 -0.98 -8.69 -4.71
N ALA A 147 -0.84 -9.75 -3.89
CA ALA A 147 -1.89 -10.75 -3.72
C ALA A 147 -3.11 -10.19 -3.01
N LEU A 148 -2.93 -9.46 -1.90
CA LEU A 148 -4.04 -8.92 -1.11
C LEU A 148 -4.70 -7.72 -1.79
N ASN A 149 -3.95 -6.84 -2.43
CA ASN A 149 -4.52 -5.74 -3.20
C ASN A 149 -5.48 -6.24 -4.29
N ASN A 150 -5.08 -7.27 -5.06
CA ASN A 150 -5.98 -7.85 -6.04
C ASN A 150 -7.18 -8.55 -5.41
N TYR A 151 -6.97 -9.28 -4.30
CA TYR A 151 -8.07 -9.95 -3.61
C TYR A 151 -9.13 -8.95 -3.14
N VAL A 152 -8.70 -7.85 -2.51
CA VAL A 152 -9.61 -6.79 -2.05
C VAL A 152 -10.28 -6.08 -3.22
N ALA A 153 -9.55 -5.81 -4.30
CA ALA A 153 -10.10 -5.17 -5.51
C ALA A 153 -11.19 -6.02 -6.19
N LEU A 154 -11.06 -7.36 -6.16
CA LEU A 154 -12.00 -8.28 -6.77
C LEU A 154 -13.22 -8.60 -5.90
N HIS A 155 -13.06 -8.60 -4.58
CA HIS A 155 -14.05 -9.21 -3.68
C HIS A 155 -14.66 -8.22 -2.70
N LEU A 156 -14.03 -7.08 -2.44
CA LEU A 156 -14.47 -6.13 -1.42
C LEU A 156 -14.82 -4.77 -2.04
N LYS A 157 -15.48 -3.91 -1.26
CA LYS A 157 -15.82 -2.56 -1.67
C LYS A 157 -14.62 -1.62 -1.51
N SER A 158 -14.61 -0.50 -2.22
CA SER A 158 -13.54 0.52 -2.19
C SER A 158 -13.11 0.95 -0.79
N ARG A 159 -14.05 1.06 0.17
CA ARG A 159 -13.73 1.39 1.56
C ARG A 159 -12.73 0.43 2.20
N HIS A 160 -12.83 -0.86 1.87
CA HIS A 160 -11.91 -1.86 2.42
C HIS A 160 -10.51 -1.71 1.83
N MET A 161 -10.38 -1.25 0.60
CA MET A 161 -9.08 -0.92 0.01
C MET A 161 -8.43 0.26 0.75
N SER A 162 -9.19 1.32 1.03
CA SER A 162 -8.69 2.48 1.78
C SER A 162 -8.30 2.12 3.22
N TRP A 163 -9.15 1.34 3.92
CA TRP A 163 -8.86 0.89 5.28
C TRP A 163 -7.71 -0.11 5.34
N LEU A 164 -7.54 -0.93 4.31
CA LEU A 164 -6.40 -1.82 4.16
C LEU A 164 -5.08 -1.03 4.20
N HIS A 165 -4.98 0.00 3.38
CA HIS A 165 -3.79 0.87 3.35
C HIS A 165 -3.67 1.78 4.58
N CYS A 166 -4.77 2.08 5.28
CA CYS A 166 -4.73 2.71 6.60
C CYS A 166 -4.06 1.78 7.62
N MET A 167 -4.37 0.47 7.60
CA MET A 167 -3.75 -0.52 8.48
C MET A 167 -2.24 -0.67 8.23
N TRP A 168 -1.80 -0.60 6.96
CA TRP A 168 -0.37 -0.49 6.66
C TRP A 168 0.26 0.73 7.36
N GLY A 169 -0.38 1.90 7.25
CA GLY A 169 0.07 3.12 7.91
C GLY A 169 0.14 3.00 9.45
N VAL A 170 -0.81 2.28 10.06
CA VAL A 170 -0.77 1.98 11.50
C VAL A 170 0.48 1.15 11.85
N GLY A 171 0.76 0.09 11.07
CA GLY A 171 1.96 -0.73 11.25
C GLY A 171 3.25 0.09 11.14
N ALA A 172 3.36 0.86 10.06
CA ALA A 172 4.52 1.72 9.80
C ALA A 172 4.73 2.82 10.86
N SER A 173 3.64 3.30 11.47
CA SER A 173 3.70 4.30 12.54
C SER A 173 4.12 3.71 13.88
N ILE A 174 3.79 2.46 14.18
CA ILE A 174 4.09 1.82 15.48
C ILE A 174 5.56 1.39 15.56
N SER A 175 6.12 0.90 14.47
CA SER A 175 7.44 0.25 14.52
C SER A 175 8.60 1.17 14.90
N PRO A 176 8.65 2.48 14.55
CA PRO A 176 9.69 3.37 15.05
C PRO A 176 9.67 3.53 16.57
N TYR A 177 8.50 3.51 17.21
CA TYR A 177 8.40 3.55 18.68
C TYR A 177 8.96 2.28 19.31
N ILE A 178 8.69 1.09 18.72
CA ILE A 178 9.28 -0.19 19.17
C ILE A 178 10.81 -0.10 19.04
N MET A 179 11.32 0.41 17.91
CA MET A 179 12.75 0.54 17.69
C MET A 179 13.38 1.55 18.65
N SER A 180 12.76 2.69 18.87
CA SER A 180 13.22 3.70 19.83
C SER A 180 13.31 3.12 21.25
N TYR A 181 12.26 2.41 21.69
CA TYR A 181 12.25 1.72 22.98
C TYR A 181 13.40 0.70 23.10
N ALA A 182 13.66 -0.06 22.05
CA ALA A 182 14.72 -1.06 22.05
C ALA A 182 16.12 -0.42 22.08
N ILE A 183 16.35 0.67 21.33
CA ILE A 183 17.62 1.40 21.26
C ILE A 183 17.92 2.10 22.59
N SER A 184 16.91 2.69 23.25
CA SER A 184 17.07 3.32 24.55
C SER A 184 17.37 2.33 25.68
N GLY A 185 17.06 1.06 25.47
CA GLY A 185 17.34 -0.02 26.40
C GLY A 185 18.67 -0.74 26.12
N ALA A 186 19.05 -1.69 26.98
CA ALA A 186 20.30 -2.44 26.86
C ALA A 186 20.38 -3.38 25.62
N GLY A 187 19.30 -3.53 24.85
CA GLY A 187 19.24 -4.50 23.75
C GLY A 187 19.56 -3.95 22.36
N GLY A 188 19.67 -2.64 22.21
CA GLY A 188 19.99 -1.98 20.95
C GLY A 188 19.00 -2.29 19.82
N TRP A 189 19.37 -1.96 18.58
CA TRP A 189 18.54 -2.14 17.39
C TRP A 189 18.19 -3.63 17.12
N SER A 190 19.07 -4.58 17.45
CA SER A 190 18.83 -6.02 17.30
C SER A 190 17.58 -6.46 18.05
N ARG A 191 17.37 -5.95 19.28
CA ARG A 191 16.17 -6.22 20.07
C ARG A 191 14.92 -5.63 19.43
N GLY A 192 15.01 -4.47 18.77
CA GLY A 192 13.90 -3.88 17.99
C GLY A 192 13.44 -4.80 16.87
N TYR A 193 14.37 -5.30 16.07
CA TYR A 193 14.09 -6.29 15.03
C TYR A 193 13.53 -7.59 15.61
N LEU A 194 14.06 -8.08 16.74
CA LEU A 194 13.57 -9.28 17.42
C LEU A 194 12.11 -9.12 17.87
N ILE A 195 11.75 -8.00 18.51
CA ILE A 195 10.36 -7.75 18.95
C ILE A 195 9.41 -7.75 17.76
N VAL A 196 9.75 -7.03 16.68
CA VAL A 196 8.90 -6.97 15.51
C VAL A 196 8.84 -8.32 14.79
N SER A 197 9.94 -9.09 14.76
CA SER A 197 9.92 -10.45 14.18
C SER A 197 9.01 -11.40 14.97
N ILE A 198 8.99 -11.33 16.30
CA ILE A 198 8.06 -12.13 17.13
C ILE A 198 6.60 -11.78 16.79
N ILE A 199 6.26 -10.48 16.69
CA ILE A 199 4.94 -10.04 16.28
C ILE A 199 4.59 -10.62 14.90
N GLN A 200 5.52 -10.55 13.94
CA GLN A 200 5.36 -11.08 12.59
C GLN A 200 5.18 -12.60 12.57
N VAL A 201 5.90 -13.34 13.39
CA VAL A 201 5.75 -14.81 13.53
C VAL A 201 4.35 -15.15 14.04
N VAL A 202 3.86 -14.43 15.05
CA VAL A 202 2.49 -14.63 15.58
C VAL A 202 1.44 -14.31 14.51
N LEU A 203 1.59 -13.20 13.77
CA LEU A 203 0.69 -12.85 12.67
C LEU A 203 0.76 -13.89 11.55
N SER A 204 1.95 -14.34 11.18
CA SER A 204 2.15 -15.41 10.20
C SER A 204 1.44 -16.70 10.61
N ALA A 205 1.60 -17.14 11.86
CA ALA A 205 0.92 -18.31 12.39
C ALA A 205 -0.61 -18.16 12.33
N ALA A 206 -1.14 -16.99 12.68
CA ALA A 206 -2.58 -16.70 12.57
C ALA A 206 -3.07 -16.81 11.11
N ILE A 207 -2.28 -16.32 10.14
CA ILE A 207 -2.63 -16.43 8.70
C ILE A 207 -2.60 -17.90 8.26
N PHE A 208 -1.59 -18.69 8.67
CA PHE A 208 -1.54 -20.13 8.36
C PHE A 208 -2.73 -20.88 8.93
N ILE A 209 -3.10 -20.62 10.18
CA ILE A 209 -4.29 -21.21 10.83
C ILE A 209 -5.57 -20.83 10.08
N SER A 210 -5.60 -19.65 9.46
CA SER A 210 -6.77 -19.17 8.70
C SER A 210 -6.92 -19.76 7.30
N LEU A 211 -5.96 -20.53 6.77
CA LEU A 211 -6.01 -21.06 5.41
C LEU A 211 -7.30 -21.85 5.08
N PRO A 212 -7.87 -22.66 5.98
CA PRO A 212 -9.17 -23.30 5.73
C PRO A 212 -10.31 -22.31 5.51
N LEU A 213 -10.24 -21.11 6.16
CA LEU A 213 -11.22 -20.04 6.00
C LEU A 213 -11.19 -19.46 4.58
N TRP A 214 -10.00 -19.24 4.01
CA TRP A 214 -9.83 -18.77 2.64
C TRP A 214 -10.44 -19.75 1.63
N LYS A 215 -10.14 -21.06 1.77
CA LYS A 215 -10.71 -22.11 0.91
C LYS A 215 -12.22 -22.20 1.02
N LYS A 216 -12.77 -22.05 2.24
CA LYS A 216 -14.22 -22.05 2.49
C LYS A 216 -14.88 -20.82 1.89
N ALA A 217 -14.25 -19.66 2.00
CA ALA A 217 -14.71 -18.39 1.42
C ALA A 217 -14.81 -18.45 -0.11
N GLU A 218 -13.82 -19.04 -0.77
CA GLU A 218 -13.82 -19.26 -2.23
C GLU A 218 -14.92 -20.22 -2.65
N LYS A 219 -15.11 -21.35 -1.94
CA LYS A 219 -16.14 -22.35 -2.24
C LYS A 219 -17.56 -21.82 -2.07
N LEU A 220 -17.81 -21.04 -1.02
CA LEU A 220 -19.12 -20.49 -0.70
C LEU A 220 -19.45 -19.22 -1.49
N ASN A 221 -18.52 -18.75 -2.31
CA ASN A 221 -18.66 -17.52 -3.10
C ASN A 221 -19.24 -16.36 -2.26
N ILE A 222 -18.65 -16.14 -1.07
CA ILE A 222 -19.20 -15.27 0.00
C ILE A 222 -19.42 -13.83 -0.50
N TYR A 223 -18.73 -13.44 -1.57
CA TYR A 223 -18.68 -12.07 -2.10
C TYR A 223 -19.57 -11.83 -3.31
N SER A 224 -20.08 -12.90 -3.95
CA SER A 224 -20.91 -12.79 -5.15
C SER A 224 -22.37 -13.05 -4.83
N GLU A 225 -23.28 -12.35 -5.53
CA GLU A 225 -24.69 -12.77 -5.58
C GLU A 225 -24.78 -14.21 -6.13
N PRO A 226 -25.80 -14.98 -5.70
CA PRO A 226 -25.98 -16.36 -6.20
C PRO A 226 -26.07 -16.34 -7.74
N ARG A 227 -25.03 -16.78 -8.43
CA ARG A 227 -25.10 -17.05 -9.86
C ARG A 227 -25.89 -18.32 -10.11
N ALA A 228 -26.62 -18.37 -11.23
CA ALA A 228 -27.29 -19.56 -11.69
C ALA A 228 -26.30 -20.73 -11.83
N GLU A 229 -26.70 -21.91 -11.35
CA GLU A 229 -25.92 -23.14 -11.46
C GLU A 229 -25.61 -23.42 -12.95
N GLY A 230 -24.37 -23.38 -13.35
CA GLY A 230 -23.93 -23.72 -14.70
C GLY A 230 -22.65 -23.10 -15.21
N ASP A 231 -22.26 -21.92 -14.69
CA ASP A 231 -21.03 -21.23 -15.15
C ASP A 231 -19.78 -21.75 -14.44
N LYS A 232 -19.13 -22.76 -15.03
CA LYS A 232 -17.76 -23.14 -14.64
C LYS A 232 -16.85 -21.94 -14.88
N LYS A 233 -16.20 -21.41 -13.80
CA LYS A 233 -15.12 -20.41 -13.95
C LYS A 233 -14.08 -20.96 -14.93
N PRO A 234 -13.82 -20.31 -16.08
CA PRO A 234 -12.67 -20.69 -16.88
C PRO A 234 -11.44 -20.48 -16.01
N ARG A 235 -10.58 -21.48 -15.95
CA ARG A 235 -9.28 -21.39 -15.27
C ARG A 235 -8.48 -20.33 -16.04
N ALA A 236 -8.45 -19.12 -15.52
CA ALA A 236 -7.83 -17.98 -16.20
C ALA A 236 -6.36 -18.31 -16.50
N ALA A 237 -5.99 -18.30 -17.78
CA ALA A 237 -4.61 -18.51 -18.20
C ALA A 237 -3.72 -17.41 -17.61
N THR A 238 -2.48 -17.73 -17.24
CA THR A 238 -1.50 -16.73 -16.80
C THR A 238 -1.20 -15.77 -17.95
N VAL A 239 -1.29 -14.48 -17.70
CA VAL A 239 -1.01 -13.45 -18.72
C VAL A 239 0.49 -13.21 -18.77
N LYS A 240 1.08 -13.24 -19.98
CA LYS A 240 2.50 -12.92 -20.14
C LYS A 240 2.74 -11.43 -19.94
N LEU A 241 3.82 -11.05 -19.26
CA LEU A 241 4.14 -9.63 -18.97
C LEU A 241 4.16 -8.76 -20.23
N VAL A 242 4.67 -9.29 -21.37
CA VAL A 242 4.68 -8.58 -22.66
C VAL A 242 3.28 -8.32 -23.20
N GLU A 243 2.31 -9.16 -22.87
CA GLU A 243 0.92 -8.99 -23.29
C GLU A 243 0.23 -7.90 -22.45
N ILE A 244 0.63 -7.74 -21.19
CA ILE A 244 0.05 -6.74 -20.27
C ILE A 244 0.31 -5.32 -20.79
N VAL A 245 1.53 -5.00 -21.25
CA VAL A 245 1.87 -3.66 -21.76
C VAL A 245 1.12 -3.31 -23.05
N LYS A 246 0.62 -4.33 -23.79
CA LYS A 246 -0.22 -4.14 -24.98
C LYS A 246 -1.69 -3.85 -24.65
N ILE A 247 -2.11 -4.04 -23.40
CA ILE A 247 -3.48 -3.74 -22.98
C ILE A 247 -3.69 -2.23 -23.00
N ARG A 248 -4.74 -1.80 -23.70
CA ARG A 248 -5.07 -0.39 -23.84
C ARG A 248 -5.31 0.26 -22.46
N GLY A 249 -4.57 1.31 -22.15
CA GLY A 249 -4.62 2.02 -20.87
C GLY A 249 -3.70 1.45 -19.76
N ALA A 250 -3.11 0.27 -19.94
CA ALA A 250 -2.27 -0.34 -18.92
C ALA A 250 -0.98 0.45 -18.67
N VAL A 251 -0.28 0.86 -19.73
CA VAL A 251 0.95 1.65 -19.60
C VAL A 251 0.67 2.98 -18.91
N ALA A 252 -0.43 3.66 -19.25
CA ALA A 252 -0.82 4.90 -18.58
C ALA A 252 -1.10 4.67 -17.08
N CYS A 253 -1.70 3.53 -16.73
CA CYS A 253 -1.91 3.12 -15.35
C CYS A 253 -0.58 2.92 -14.62
N PHE A 254 0.39 2.24 -15.21
CA PHE A 254 1.70 1.99 -14.61
C PHE A 254 2.50 3.27 -14.40
N LEU A 255 2.50 4.17 -15.40
CA LEU A 255 3.14 5.47 -15.28
C LEU A 255 2.46 6.35 -14.22
N CYS A 256 1.14 6.25 -14.07
CA CYS A 256 0.41 6.93 -12.99
C CYS A 256 0.90 6.45 -11.61
N PHE A 257 1.08 5.14 -11.41
CA PHE A 257 1.63 4.57 -10.17
C PHE A 257 3.08 4.98 -9.92
N PHE A 258 3.91 4.95 -10.96
CA PHE A 258 5.28 5.45 -10.89
C PHE A 258 5.32 6.89 -10.39
N CYS A 259 4.54 7.79 -11.03
CA CYS A 259 4.50 9.21 -10.65
C CYS A 259 3.93 9.44 -9.25
N TYR A 260 2.92 8.64 -8.85
CA TYR A 260 2.38 8.71 -7.50
C TYR A 260 3.46 8.41 -6.45
N CYS A 261 4.17 7.28 -6.60
CA CYS A 261 5.20 6.90 -5.64
C CYS A 261 6.43 7.79 -5.72
N ALA A 262 6.77 8.33 -6.90
CA ALA A 262 7.80 9.34 -7.04
C ALA A 262 7.48 10.59 -6.21
N LEU A 263 6.25 11.08 -6.28
CA LEU A 263 5.77 12.23 -5.49
C LEU A 263 5.74 11.90 -3.98
N GLU A 264 5.09 10.78 -3.61
CA GLU A 264 4.90 10.36 -2.20
C GLU A 264 6.26 10.17 -1.52
N GLN A 265 7.14 9.35 -2.08
CA GLN A 265 8.44 9.03 -1.50
C GLN A 265 9.39 10.23 -1.46
N THR A 266 9.35 11.09 -2.47
CA THR A 266 10.14 12.33 -2.45
C THR A 266 9.68 13.26 -1.35
N THR A 267 8.37 13.45 -1.19
CA THR A 267 7.84 14.27 -0.11
C THR A 267 8.19 13.70 1.25
N MET A 268 8.01 12.39 1.46
CA MET A 268 8.35 11.72 2.73
C MET A 268 9.81 11.89 3.11
N LEU A 269 10.72 11.73 2.17
CA LEU A 269 12.16 11.73 2.46
C LEU A 269 12.73 13.16 2.62
N TRP A 270 12.21 14.12 1.85
CA TRP A 270 12.84 15.44 1.72
C TRP A 270 12.10 16.57 2.42
N ALA A 271 10.92 16.33 3.02
CA ALA A 271 10.14 17.37 3.70
C ALA A 271 10.92 18.09 4.80
N SER A 272 11.63 17.35 5.65
CA SER A 272 12.47 17.95 6.71
C SER A 272 13.61 18.76 6.16
N SER A 273 14.35 18.23 5.17
CA SER A 273 15.45 18.95 4.53
C SER A 273 14.97 20.22 3.80
N TYR A 274 13.77 20.16 3.20
CA TYR A 274 13.14 21.33 2.61
C TYR A 274 12.84 22.40 3.65
N MET A 275 12.23 22.05 4.78
CA MET A 275 11.88 23.00 5.84
C MET A 275 13.12 23.63 6.50
N ILE A 276 14.21 22.88 6.65
CA ILE A 276 15.48 23.45 7.12
C ILE A 276 16.01 24.48 6.11
N ALA A 277 16.04 24.14 4.83
CA ALA A 277 16.63 24.99 3.80
C ALA A 277 15.76 26.20 3.41
N HIS A 278 14.43 26.03 3.42
CA HIS A 278 13.47 27.05 2.96
C HIS A 278 12.91 27.90 4.10
N ASN A 279 12.59 27.27 5.23
CA ASN A 279 11.95 27.91 6.38
C ASN A 279 12.94 28.22 7.52
N ALA A 280 14.22 27.86 7.38
CA ALA A 280 15.25 28.00 8.42
C ALA A 280 14.84 27.35 9.77
N MET A 281 14.03 26.27 9.73
CA MET A 281 13.62 25.53 10.92
C MET A 281 14.80 24.77 11.53
N THR A 282 14.75 24.56 12.85
CA THR A 282 15.70 23.65 13.51
C THR A 282 15.49 22.22 13.05
N GLU A 283 16.53 21.39 13.10
CA GLU A 283 16.47 19.97 12.69
C GLU A 283 15.37 19.23 13.44
N GLU A 284 15.21 19.50 14.74
CA GLU A 284 14.17 18.89 15.59
C GLU A 284 12.75 19.24 15.13
N MET A 285 12.49 20.53 14.90
CA MET A 285 11.19 21.00 14.40
C MET A 285 10.89 20.45 13.00
N ALA A 286 11.86 20.47 12.11
CA ALA A 286 11.71 19.98 10.75
C ALA A 286 11.44 18.47 10.72
N ALA A 287 12.09 17.67 11.57
CA ALA A 287 11.83 16.24 11.69
C ALA A 287 10.41 15.97 12.21
N MET A 288 9.98 16.70 13.23
CA MET A 288 8.63 16.59 13.80
C MET A 288 7.56 16.94 12.74
N PHE A 289 7.68 18.07 12.08
CA PHE A 289 6.68 18.56 11.12
C PHE A 289 6.72 17.80 9.78
N GLY A 290 7.90 17.30 9.36
CA GLY A 290 8.03 16.45 8.18
C GLY A 290 7.20 15.15 8.28
N SER A 291 7.04 14.62 9.48
CA SER A 291 6.20 13.44 9.73
C SER A 291 4.70 13.69 9.50
N LEU A 292 4.24 14.94 9.52
CA LEU A 292 2.83 15.28 9.37
C LEU A 292 2.29 14.96 7.97
N PHE A 293 3.14 14.95 6.94
CA PHE A 293 2.75 14.45 5.63
C PHE A 293 2.27 12.99 5.71
N PHE A 294 3.03 12.14 6.40
CA PHE A 294 2.69 10.73 6.58
C PHE A 294 1.42 10.54 7.41
N ILE A 295 1.27 11.35 8.48
CA ILE A 295 0.03 11.37 9.28
C ILE A 295 -1.15 11.79 8.40
N GLY A 296 -0.97 12.78 7.53
CA GLY A 296 -1.97 13.21 6.54
C GLY A 296 -2.43 12.06 5.64
N ILE A 297 -1.48 11.27 5.10
CA ILE A 297 -1.79 10.08 4.29
C ILE A 297 -2.59 9.05 5.11
N THR A 298 -2.11 8.70 6.30
CA THR A 298 -2.70 7.62 7.11
C THR A 298 -4.11 7.98 7.56
N VAL A 299 -4.30 9.18 8.12
CA VAL A 299 -5.61 9.70 8.52
C VAL A 299 -6.50 9.86 7.29
N GLY A 300 -5.96 10.41 6.20
CA GLY A 300 -6.67 10.55 4.94
C GLY A 300 -7.18 9.21 4.38
N ARG A 301 -6.39 8.13 4.44
CA ARG A 301 -6.81 6.77 4.05
C ARG A 301 -7.94 6.25 4.93
N GLY A 302 -7.88 6.51 6.25
CA GLY A 302 -8.96 6.20 7.17
C GLY A 302 -10.25 6.92 6.80
N LEU A 303 -10.19 8.25 6.62
CA LEU A 303 -11.33 9.09 6.22
C LEU A 303 -11.87 8.73 4.84
N ASN A 304 -10.99 8.45 3.86
CA ASN A 304 -11.36 8.07 2.51
C ASN A 304 -12.25 6.82 2.51
N GLY A 305 -11.99 5.85 3.40
CA GLY A 305 -12.85 4.69 3.57
C GLY A 305 -14.31 5.06 3.86
N PHE A 306 -14.56 6.12 4.63
CA PHE A 306 -15.92 6.63 4.88
C PHE A 306 -16.45 7.44 3.69
N LEU A 307 -15.62 8.23 3.01
CA LEU A 307 -16.05 9.03 1.86
C LEU A 307 -16.51 8.16 0.68
N THR A 308 -15.98 6.95 0.52
CA THR A 308 -16.42 5.99 -0.51
C THR A 308 -17.85 5.50 -0.35
N PHE A 309 -18.54 5.79 0.78
CA PHE A 309 -19.99 5.54 0.90
C PHE A 309 -20.82 6.47 0.03
N LYS A 310 -20.32 7.69 -0.23
CA LYS A 310 -21.06 8.74 -0.95
C LYS A 310 -20.46 9.04 -2.33
N PHE A 311 -19.16 8.89 -2.49
CA PHE A 311 -18.43 9.30 -3.68
C PHE A 311 -17.79 8.10 -4.38
N SER A 312 -17.68 8.16 -5.71
CA SER A 312 -16.97 7.15 -6.50
C SER A 312 -15.45 7.30 -6.38
N ASP A 313 -14.69 6.21 -6.59
CA ASP A 313 -13.23 6.24 -6.59
C ASP A 313 -12.68 7.31 -7.52
N ARG A 314 -13.25 7.46 -8.73
CA ARG A 314 -12.84 8.50 -9.69
C ARG A 314 -13.02 9.91 -9.14
N ALA A 315 -14.12 10.19 -8.45
CA ALA A 315 -14.36 11.51 -7.87
C ALA A 315 -13.37 11.80 -6.73
N LEU A 316 -13.11 10.81 -5.88
CA LEU A 316 -12.17 10.92 -4.77
C LEU A 316 -10.73 11.06 -5.25
N ILE A 317 -10.31 10.32 -6.29
CA ILE A 317 -8.98 10.46 -6.91
C ILE A 317 -8.79 11.87 -7.45
N ARG A 318 -9.76 12.42 -8.19
CA ARG A 318 -9.68 13.79 -8.72
C ARG A 318 -9.66 14.84 -7.62
N ALA A 319 -10.46 14.67 -6.56
CA ALA A 319 -10.41 15.54 -5.39
C ALA A 319 -9.02 15.46 -4.72
N GLY A 320 -8.42 14.26 -4.66
CA GLY A 320 -7.06 14.05 -4.20
C GLY A 320 -6.04 14.87 -5.01
N TYR A 321 -6.13 14.86 -6.32
CA TYR A 321 -5.24 15.67 -7.17
C TYR A 321 -5.32 17.16 -6.88
N VAL A 322 -6.55 17.67 -6.69
CA VAL A 322 -6.75 19.08 -6.31
C VAL A 322 -6.13 19.38 -4.96
N LEU A 323 -6.33 18.50 -3.97
CA LEU A 323 -5.72 18.67 -2.64
C LEU A 323 -4.18 18.63 -2.72
N ILE A 324 -3.60 17.70 -3.49
CA ILE A 324 -2.14 17.66 -3.70
C ILE A 324 -1.66 18.98 -4.33
N ALA A 325 -2.33 19.46 -5.38
CA ALA A 325 -1.95 20.72 -6.03
C ALA A 325 -2.00 21.91 -5.07
N VAL A 326 -3.07 22.00 -4.27
CA VAL A 326 -3.20 23.05 -3.23
C VAL A 326 -2.10 22.91 -2.18
N GLY A 327 -1.85 21.70 -1.68
CA GLY A 327 -0.82 21.44 -0.68
C GLY A 327 0.57 21.79 -1.18
N VAL A 328 0.92 21.38 -2.41
CA VAL A 328 2.21 21.71 -3.05
C VAL A 328 2.36 23.22 -3.25
N ALA A 329 1.29 23.91 -3.66
CA ALA A 329 1.29 25.36 -3.77
C ALA A 329 1.54 26.04 -2.42
N LEU A 330 0.88 25.58 -1.34
CA LEU A 330 1.11 26.10 0.01
C LEU A 330 2.55 25.86 0.49
N VAL A 331 3.13 24.70 0.19
CA VAL A 331 4.54 24.39 0.51
C VAL A 331 5.49 25.33 -0.23
N ALA A 332 5.19 25.68 -1.49
CA ALA A 332 6.04 26.54 -2.31
C ALA A 332 5.98 28.02 -1.94
N LEU A 333 4.98 28.46 -1.15
CA LEU A 333 4.83 29.87 -0.77
C LEU A 333 5.77 30.26 0.36
N PRO A 334 6.57 31.33 0.19
CA PRO A 334 7.59 31.75 1.19
C PRO A 334 7.03 32.63 2.32
N PHE A 335 5.71 32.50 2.62
CA PHE A 335 5.07 33.47 3.51
C PHE A 335 5.04 33.06 4.98
N SER A 336 5.05 31.78 5.29
CA SER A 336 4.89 31.30 6.67
C SER A 336 5.21 29.83 6.82
N ASP A 337 5.91 29.50 7.89
CA ASP A 337 6.18 28.11 8.30
C ASP A 337 4.89 27.31 8.51
N VAL A 338 3.86 27.97 9.05
CA VAL A 338 2.54 27.36 9.27
C VAL A 338 1.90 26.95 7.94
N LEU A 339 2.03 27.74 6.88
CA LEU A 339 1.50 27.39 5.56
C LEU A 339 2.26 26.21 4.97
N THR A 340 3.58 26.13 5.13
CA THR A 340 4.39 24.98 4.70
C THR A 340 3.93 23.70 5.42
N ILE A 341 3.74 23.75 6.73
CA ILE A 341 3.26 22.62 7.54
C ILE A 341 1.87 22.17 7.09
N ILE A 342 0.93 23.10 6.95
CA ILE A 342 -0.42 22.83 6.46
C ILE A 342 -0.35 22.23 5.04
N GLY A 343 0.54 22.76 4.19
CA GLY A 343 0.76 22.25 2.84
C GLY A 343 1.16 20.78 2.80
N PHE A 344 2.05 20.33 3.69
CA PHE A 344 2.43 18.93 3.80
C PHE A 344 1.26 18.06 4.27
N ILE A 345 0.48 18.49 5.25
CA ILE A 345 -0.72 17.76 5.71
C ILE A 345 -1.74 17.63 4.57
N VAL A 346 -2.02 18.73 3.87
CA VAL A 346 -2.99 18.77 2.76
C VAL A 346 -2.51 17.90 1.59
N THR A 347 -1.22 17.92 1.28
CA THR A 347 -0.63 17.03 0.27
C THR A 347 -0.81 15.57 0.65
N GLY A 348 -0.56 15.21 1.91
CA GLY A 348 -0.77 13.86 2.43
C GLY A 348 -2.23 13.41 2.36
N LEU A 349 -3.17 14.27 2.77
CA LEU A 349 -4.60 14.01 2.63
C LEU A 349 -5.01 13.80 1.17
N GLY A 350 -4.42 14.55 0.24
CA GLY A 350 -4.66 14.42 -1.19
C GLY A 350 -4.11 13.10 -1.78
N CYS A 351 -2.99 12.61 -1.28
CA CYS A 351 -2.40 11.33 -1.67
C CYS A 351 -3.29 10.14 -1.26
N ALA A 352 -4.04 10.28 -0.18
CA ALA A 352 -4.76 9.18 0.46
C ALA A 352 -5.74 8.40 -0.45
N PRO A 353 -6.60 9.02 -1.30
CA PRO A 353 -7.53 8.30 -2.17
C PRO A 353 -6.89 7.75 -3.45
N VAL A 354 -5.73 8.26 -3.87
CA VAL A 354 -5.19 8.01 -5.21
C VAL A 354 -4.76 6.55 -5.37
N TYR A 355 -3.83 6.10 -4.56
CA TYR A 355 -3.26 4.75 -4.64
C TYR A 355 -4.34 3.66 -4.46
N PRO A 356 -5.11 3.62 -3.35
CA PRO A 356 -6.12 2.60 -3.14
C PRO A 356 -7.26 2.67 -4.16
N GLY A 357 -7.65 3.87 -4.60
CA GLY A 357 -8.73 4.05 -5.56
C GLY A 357 -8.39 3.52 -6.95
N ILE A 358 -7.17 3.71 -7.43
CA ILE A 358 -6.73 3.18 -8.74
C ILE A 358 -6.66 1.65 -8.67
N ILE A 359 -6.08 1.06 -7.61
CA ILE A 359 -6.02 -0.40 -7.45
C ILE A 359 -7.42 -0.99 -7.43
N HIS A 360 -8.33 -0.44 -6.62
CA HIS A 360 -9.71 -0.92 -6.53
C HIS A 360 -10.44 -0.84 -7.87
N SER A 361 -10.15 0.16 -8.69
CA SER A 361 -10.75 0.34 -10.01
C SER A 361 -10.18 -0.62 -11.07
N THR A 362 -9.03 -1.24 -10.85
CA THR A 362 -8.31 -2.07 -11.84
C THR A 362 -9.15 -3.22 -12.42
N PRO A 363 -9.87 -4.03 -11.63
CA PRO A 363 -10.71 -5.10 -12.19
C PRO A 363 -11.85 -4.58 -13.08
N ALA A 364 -12.41 -3.43 -12.73
CA ALA A 364 -13.49 -2.80 -13.52
C ALA A 364 -12.98 -2.21 -14.83
N LEU A 365 -11.74 -1.69 -14.87
CA LEU A 365 -11.14 -1.05 -16.04
C LEU A 365 -10.56 -2.07 -17.03
N PHE A 366 -9.92 -3.12 -16.54
CA PHE A 366 -9.12 -4.05 -17.34
C PHE A 366 -9.66 -5.48 -17.38
N GLY A 367 -10.69 -5.78 -16.60
CA GLY A 367 -11.28 -7.11 -16.43
C GLY A 367 -10.67 -7.89 -15.27
N ALA A 368 -11.54 -8.62 -14.57
CA ALA A 368 -11.18 -9.40 -13.38
C ALA A 368 -10.10 -10.47 -13.65
N GLU A 369 -10.11 -11.06 -14.86
CA GLU A 369 -9.16 -12.11 -15.25
C GLU A 369 -7.70 -11.62 -15.34
N LYS A 370 -7.51 -10.34 -15.69
CA LYS A 370 -6.20 -9.70 -15.89
C LYS A 370 -5.75 -8.87 -14.69
N SER A 371 -6.65 -8.62 -13.73
CA SER A 371 -6.42 -7.67 -12.65
C SER A 371 -5.20 -8.03 -11.79
N GLN A 372 -4.98 -9.31 -11.46
CA GLN A 372 -3.82 -9.73 -10.67
C GLN A 372 -2.50 -9.40 -11.36
N ALA A 373 -2.39 -9.66 -12.66
CA ALA A 373 -1.18 -9.38 -13.41
C ALA A 373 -0.95 -7.86 -13.57
N ILE A 374 -2.02 -7.09 -13.78
CA ILE A 374 -1.95 -5.62 -13.86
C ILE A 374 -1.57 -5.02 -12.51
N ILE A 375 -2.16 -5.48 -11.41
CA ILE A 375 -1.82 -5.00 -10.06
C ILE A 375 -0.37 -5.35 -9.73
N GLY A 376 0.11 -6.55 -10.10
CA GLY A 376 1.54 -6.89 -9.95
C GLY A 376 2.47 -5.92 -10.69
N MET A 377 2.10 -5.50 -11.91
CA MET A 377 2.83 -4.46 -12.65
C MET A 377 2.70 -3.07 -12.01
N GLN A 378 1.51 -2.70 -11.51
CA GLN A 378 1.32 -1.45 -10.77
C GLN A 378 2.27 -1.37 -9.57
N MET A 379 2.37 -2.45 -8.79
CA MET A 379 3.29 -2.53 -7.65
C MET A 379 4.74 -2.40 -8.10
N ALA A 380 5.16 -3.11 -9.16
CA ALA A 380 6.51 -2.99 -9.69
C ALA A 380 6.85 -1.54 -10.10
N PHE A 381 5.93 -0.85 -10.80
CA PHE A 381 6.11 0.55 -11.18
C PHE A 381 6.04 1.51 -9.97
N ALA A 382 5.27 1.18 -8.93
CA ALA A 382 5.26 1.92 -7.67
C ALA A 382 6.65 1.91 -7.02
N TYR A 383 7.27 0.74 -6.89
CA TYR A 383 8.61 0.61 -6.32
C TYR A 383 9.69 1.28 -7.20
N LEU A 384 9.57 1.18 -8.53
CA LEU A 384 10.44 1.94 -9.44
C LEU A 384 10.27 3.45 -9.26
N GLY A 385 9.04 3.93 -9.05
CA GLY A 385 8.75 5.34 -8.77
C GLY A 385 9.45 5.85 -7.49
N GLY A 386 9.58 4.99 -6.48
CA GLY A 386 10.31 5.31 -5.27
C GLY A 386 11.78 5.70 -5.51
N LEU A 387 12.39 5.19 -6.60
CA LEU A 387 13.77 5.57 -6.99
C LEU A 387 13.89 7.01 -7.48
N ALA A 388 12.78 7.70 -7.76
CA ALA A 388 12.79 9.12 -8.09
C ALA A 388 13.20 10.00 -6.89
N SER A 389 12.98 9.51 -5.65
CA SER A 389 13.37 10.24 -4.45
C SER A 389 14.91 10.40 -4.30
N PRO A 390 15.74 9.36 -4.44
CA PRO A 390 17.19 9.51 -4.54
C PRO A 390 17.65 10.38 -5.72
N LEU A 391 16.95 10.32 -6.86
CA LEU A 391 17.25 11.17 -8.01
C LEU A 391 17.05 12.66 -7.66
N PHE A 392 15.97 13.00 -6.94
CA PHE A 392 15.80 14.36 -6.43
C PHE A 392 16.97 14.76 -5.50
N GLY A 393 17.46 13.84 -4.68
CA GLY A 393 18.63 14.07 -3.83
C GLY A 393 19.87 14.51 -4.62
N ALA A 394 20.15 13.85 -5.74
CA ALA A 394 21.25 14.25 -6.62
C ALA A 394 21.02 15.62 -7.26
N ILE A 395 19.78 15.94 -7.66
CA ILE A 395 19.40 17.27 -8.16
C ILE A 395 19.55 18.32 -7.06
N ALA A 396 19.07 18.04 -5.85
CA ALA A 396 19.13 18.96 -4.72
C ALA A 396 20.56 19.25 -4.29
N GLN A 397 21.45 18.26 -4.37
CA GLN A 397 22.89 18.45 -4.09
C GLN A 397 23.55 19.37 -5.10
N ALA A 398 23.16 19.29 -6.38
CA ALA A 398 23.67 20.14 -7.45
C ALA A 398 23.05 21.54 -7.49
N THR A 399 21.86 21.70 -6.88
CA THR A 399 21.07 22.93 -6.92
C THR A 399 20.64 23.37 -5.53
N SER A 400 19.44 22.97 -5.10
CA SER A 400 18.90 23.21 -3.74
C SER A 400 17.68 22.33 -3.49
N THR A 401 17.45 21.93 -2.23
CA THR A 401 16.21 21.27 -1.79
C THR A 401 14.96 22.15 -1.96
N VAL A 402 15.12 23.47 -2.08
CA VAL A 402 14.04 24.43 -2.32
C VAL A 402 13.25 24.14 -3.60
N TYR A 403 13.83 23.42 -4.57
CA TYR A 403 13.13 23.02 -5.80
C TYR A 403 12.22 21.81 -5.62
N MET A 404 12.08 21.23 -4.41
CA MET A 404 11.23 20.08 -4.14
C MET A 404 9.77 20.27 -4.58
N PRO A 405 9.07 21.40 -4.31
CA PRO A 405 7.69 21.60 -4.75
C PRO A 405 7.54 21.55 -6.27
N VAL A 406 8.50 22.09 -7.01
CA VAL A 406 8.51 22.04 -8.48
C VAL A 406 8.67 20.60 -8.97
N TYR A 407 9.59 19.86 -8.37
CA TYR A 407 9.80 18.44 -8.71
C TYR A 407 8.54 17.61 -8.48
N ILE A 408 7.87 17.78 -7.33
CA ILE A 408 6.61 17.13 -6.99
C ILE A 408 5.49 17.55 -7.95
N ALA A 409 5.40 18.84 -8.31
CA ALA A 409 4.39 19.35 -9.23
C ALA A 409 4.51 18.74 -10.64
N VAL A 410 5.73 18.47 -11.12
CA VAL A 410 5.97 17.78 -12.40
C VAL A 410 5.38 16.36 -12.35
N PHE A 411 5.66 15.59 -11.29
CA PHE A 411 5.09 14.26 -11.15
C PHE A 411 3.58 14.29 -10.98
N LEU A 412 3.04 15.28 -10.27
CA LEU A 412 1.59 15.48 -10.16
C LEU A 412 0.95 15.72 -11.53
N ALA A 413 1.52 16.59 -12.35
CA ALA A 413 1.02 16.90 -13.68
C ALA A 413 1.03 15.65 -14.59
N ILE A 414 2.13 14.90 -14.61
CA ILE A 414 2.24 13.66 -15.37
C ILE A 414 1.25 12.61 -14.85
N MET A 415 1.11 12.46 -13.53
CA MET A 415 0.18 11.54 -12.89
C MET A 415 -1.27 11.84 -13.31
N ILE A 416 -1.70 13.09 -13.28
CA ILE A 416 -3.03 13.52 -13.71
C ILE A 416 -3.23 13.19 -15.20
N ALA A 417 -2.26 13.55 -16.06
CA ALA A 417 -2.33 13.27 -17.48
C ALA A 417 -2.45 11.75 -17.76
N MET A 418 -1.64 10.95 -17.10
CA MET A 418 -1.66 9.49 -17.26
C MET A 418 -2.96 8.86 -16.73
N HIS A 419 -3.47 9.32 -15.58
CA HIS A 419 -4.75 8.86 -15.08
C HIS A 419 -5.91 9.17 -16.02
N GLU A 420 -6.01 10.40 -16.51
CA GLU A 420 -7.08 10.78 -17.46
C GLU A 420 -6.92 10.05 -18.79
N LEU A 421 -5.68 9.84 -19.27
CA LEU A 421 -5.40 9.03 -20.45
C LEU A 421 -5.86 7.57 -20.25
N MET A 422 -5.54 6.96 -19.10
CA MET A 422 -6.00 5.63 -18.74
C MET A 422 -7.54 5.56 -18.77
N VAL A 423 -8.21 6.52 -18.13
CA VAL A 423 -9.67 6.57 -18.08
C VAL A 423 -10.27 6.73 -19.49
N TRP A 424 -9.67 7.56 -20.33
CA TRP A 424 -10.11 7.75 -21.72
C TRP A 424 -9.92 6.49 -22.57
N GLN A 425 -8.77 5.84 -22.44
CA GLN A 425 -8.45 4.62 -23.19
C GLN A 425 -9.28 3.40 -22.77
N THR A 426 -9.72 3.35 -21.50
CA THR A 426 -10.52 2.24 -20.96
C THR A 426 -12.03 2.47 -21.05
N LYS A 427 -12.49 3.68 -21.45
CA LYS A 427 -13.91 3.88 -21.77
C LYS A 427 -14.31 2.90 -22.86
N LYS A 428 -15.28 2.04 -22.57
CA LYS A 428 -15.96 1.25 -23.63
C LYS A 428 -16.53 2.26 -24.61
N LYS A 429 -16.20 2.12 -25.92
CA LYS A 429 -16.98 2.80 -26.96
C LYS A 429 -18.42 2.33 -26.78
N ALA A 430 -19.29 3.27 -26.40
CA ALA A 430 -20.73 3.05 -26.32
C ALA A 430 -21.28 2.79 -27.74
#